data_3a8629fe2f87f065f5c2065fb4115c34
#
_entry.id   3a8629fe2f87f065f5c2065fb4115c34
#
_cell.length_a   1.000
_cell.length_b   1.000
_cell.length_c   1.000
_cell.angle_alpha   90.00
_cell.angle_beta   90.00
_cell.angle_gamma   90.00
#
_symmetry.space_group_name_H-M   'P 1'
#
loop_
_entity.id
_entity.type
_entity.pdbx_description
1 polymer ?
#
loop_
_entity_poly.entity_id
_entity_poly.type
_entity_poly.pdbx_seq_one_letter_code
_entity_poly.pdbx_strand_id
1 'polypeptide(L)'
;MDPAWIAWTTVVLVAAAAATALTVVVRRRDRAHADLARTDPLTGLGNRHALTGTVERLLSAGRGVGLLLLDLDGFKDVNDTLGHAAGDDVLQQVAGVLAGTLAERGTVLRLGGDEFAVVVPDPASGPPDELDVLARRLLASLAVGGFHAGVVPVDVAGSIGVAVSGVDGASPGELLQRADVAMYAAKRGRAGFLRYDAATDPHSAGGLELLGQLRRAMEEDQLVLHYQPKVSGDGARLLGFEALVRWDHPQRGHLFPAEFLPFVERTHLVHALTRWVMLTALRQASAWRSAGMTTTMAVNVSAASLDEGLLGVVEEALALARWPAGDLVLEITETAVVNDPDGARRTVERLRERGVRVAVDDFGAGSTSLGHLRGLAVHQLKIDRRFVTDLVLHPHDEAIVSSVIALAHRLGLVVVAEGVETVAVADRLCGMGCDELQGFFFARPLPAAQALAWARAEGMTAAAVEVA
;
A
#
# COMPACT_ATOMS: atom_id res chain seq x y z
N MET A 1 40.42 13.15 -76.80
CA MET A 1 39.39 13.04 -75.74
C MET A 1 38.58 14.31 -75.79
N ASP A 2 37.30 14.19 -75.98
CA ASP A 2 36.40 15.33 -76.11
C ASP A 2 36.27 16.09 -74.79
N PRO A 3 36.59 17.38 -74.71
CA PRO A 3 36.54 18.18 -73.49
C PRO A 3 35.13 18.24 -72.88
N ALA A 4 34.09 18.03 -73.65
CA ALA A 4 32.68 17.93 -73.20
C ALA A 4 32.47 16.72 -72.31
N TRP A 5 33.10 15.60 -72.54
CA TRP A 5 32.98 14.39 -71.74
C TRP A 5 33.55 14.51 -70.32
N ILE A 6 34.71 15.22 -70.24
CA ILE A 6 35.37 15.50 -68.95
C ILE A 6 34.53 16.45 -68.10
N ALA A 7 33.90 17.46 -68.72
CA ALA A 7 33.02 18.39 -68.02
C ALA A 7 31.75 17.67 -67.47
N TRP A 8 31.17 16.78 -68.27
CA TRP A 8 30.00 16.01 -67.84
C TRP A 8 30.30 15.02 -66.68
N THR A 9 31.41 14.32 -66.71
CA THR A 9 31.84 13.41 -65.65
C THR A 9 32.16 14.16 -64.39
N THR A 10 32.74 15.34 -64.45
CA THR A 10 32.97 16.17 -63.26
C THR A 10 31.66 16.64 -62.63
N VAL A 11 30.69 17.09 -63.42
CA VAL A 11 29.37 17.51 -62.92
C VAL A 11 28.67 16.36 -62.27
N VAL A 12 28.68 15.16 -62.84
CA VAL A 12 28.04 13.96 -62.25
C VAL A 12 28.72 13.56 -60.95
N LEU A 13 30.05 13.60 -60.85
CA LEU A 13 30.78 13.29 -59.63
C LEU A 13 30.51 14.31 -58.51
N VAL A 14 30.46 15.60 -58.84
CA VAL A 14 30.13 16.66 -57.89
C VAL A 14 28.68 16.52 -57.40
N ALA A 15 27.74 16.24 -58.30
CA ALA A 15 26.35 16.01 -57.94
C ALA A 15 26.15 14.76 -57.05
N ALA A 16 26.86 13.66 -57.34
CA ALA A 16 26.86 12.47 -56.53
C ALA A 16 27.46 12.70 -55.13
N ALA A 17 28.58 13.44 -55.05
CA ALA A 17 29.18 13.82 -53.77
C ALA A 17 28.26 14.72 -52.95
N ALA A 18 27.59 15.70 -53.57
CA ALA A 18 26.63 16.58 -52.91
C ALA A 18 25.42 15.83 -52.42
N ALA A 19 24.87 14.89 -53.19
CA ALA A 19 23.75 14.02 -52.78
C ALA A 19 24.12 13.12 -51.60
N THR A 20 25.34 12.56 -51.62
CA THR A 20 25.86 11.76 -50.50
C THR A 20 26.03 12.59 -49.24
N ALA A 21 26.60 13.79 -49.34
CA ALA A 21 26.78 14.72 -48.24
C ALA A 21 25.43 15.15 -47.63
N LEU A 22 24.46 15.47 -48.50
CA LEU A 22 23.11 15.83 -48.09
C LEU A 22 22.43 14.64 -47.34
N THR A 23 22.56 13.42 -47.86
CA THR A 23 22.00 12.21 -47.23
C THR A 23 22.64 11.98 -45.83
N VAL A 24 23.95 12.22 -45.67
CA VAL A 24 24.63 12.12 -44.37
C VAL A 24 24.15 13.19 -43.40
N VAL A 25 23.98 14.44 -43.87
CA VAL A 25 23.47 15.53 -43.02
C VAL A 25 22.04 15.28 -42.59
N VAL A 26 21.16 14.85 -43.52
CA VAL A 26 19.76 14.51 -43.19
C VAL A 26 19.72 13.36 -42.18
N ARG A 27 20.47 12.28 -42.41
CA ARG A 27 20.54 11.15 -41.47
C ARG A 27 21.10 11.53 -40.11
N ARG A 28 22.07 12.45 -40.03
CA ARG A 28 22.56 12.97 -38.74
C ARG A 28 21.53 13.81 -38.03
N ARG A 29 20.83 14.65 -38.78
CA ARG A 29 19.73 15.47 -38.22
C ARG A 29 18.57 14.59 -37.71
N ASP A 30 18.17 13.57 -38.49
CA ASP A 30 17.10 12.64 -38.11
C ASP A 30 17.51 11.83 -36.87
N ARG A 31 18.78 11.39 -36.77
CA ARG A 31 19.28 10.72 -35.55
C ARG A 31 19.30 11.65 -34.35
N ALA A 32 19.76 12.88 -34.49
CA ALA A 32 19.75 13.86 -33.40
C ALA A 32 18.31 14.17 -32.92
N HIS A 33 17.36 14.28 -33.84
CA HIS A 33 15.93 14.43 -33.48
C HIS A 33 15.37 13.17 -32.82
N ALA A 34 15.75 11.98 -33.29
CA ALA A 34 15.34 10.73 -32.68
C ALA A 34 15.93 10.52 -31.28
N ASP A 35 17.18 10.96 -31.05
CA ASP A 35 17.84 10.91 -29.75
C ASP A 35 17.20 11.91 -28.76
N LEU A 36 16.91 13.14 -29.22
CA LEU A 36 16.17 14.14 -28.42
C LEU A 36 14.71 13.65 -28.07
N ALA A 37 14.07 12.94 -29.00
CA ALA A 37 12.74 12.34 -28.74
C ALA A 37 12.76 11.16 -27.74
N ARG A 38 13.95 10.62 -27.40
CA ARG A 38 14.15 9.46 -26.54
C ARG A 38 14.78 9.76 -25.18
N THR A 39 15.14 11.01 -24.93
CA THR A 39 15.86 11.43 -23.71
C THR A 39 14.95 12.31 -22.86
N ASP A 40 14.99 12.15 -21.55
CA ASP A 40 14.38 13.08 -20.60
C ASP A 40 15.26 14.32 -20.46
N PRO A 41 14.75 15.54 -20.74
CA PRO A 41 15.57 16.75 -20.79
C PRO A 41 16.08 17.19 -19.43
N LEU A 42 15.44 16.79 -18.32
CA LEU A 42 15.84 17.17 -16.98
C LEU A 42 17.00 16.32 -16.47
N THR A 43 16.89 15.00 -16.59
CA THR A 43 17.83 14.05 -15.98
C THR A 43 18.86 13.51 -16.96
N GLY A 44 18.67 13.69 -18.26
CA GLY A 44 19.52 13.10 -19.31
C GLY A 44 19.34 11.58 -19.49
N LEU A 45 18.49 10.94 -18.70
CA LEU A 45 18.15 9.53 -18.85
C LEU A 45 17.26 9.29 -20.07
N GLY A 46 17.13 8.04 -20.50
CA GLY A 46 16.12 7.68 -21.48
C GLY A 46 14.71 7.92 -20.93
N ASN A 47 13.78 8.31 -21.81
CA ASN A 47 12.39 8.55 -21.46
C ASN A 47 11.50 7.31 -21.72
N ARG A 48 10.17 7.45 -21.58
CA ARG A 48 9.18 6.39 -21.85
C ARG A 48 9.30 5.78 -23.26
N HIS A 49 9.63 6.57 -24.29
CA HIS A 49 9.87 6.07 -25.64
C HIS A 49 11.13 5.20 -25.72
N ALA A 50 12.18 5.61 -25.03
CA ALA A 50 13.41 4.82 -24.93
C ALA A 50 13.17 3.48 -24.22
N LEU A 51 12.35 3.47 -23.16
CA LEU A 51 11.95 2.24 -22.45
C LEU A 51 11.28 1.27 -23.41
N THR A 52 10.19 1.71 -24.07
CA THR A 52 9.44 0.86 -25.00
C THR A 52 10.35 0.27 -26.06
N GLY A 53 11.15 1.09 -26.73
CA GLY A 53 12.07 0.61 -27.76
C GLY A 53 13.23 -0.28 -27.23
N THR A 54 13.61 -0.15 -25.97
CA THR A 54 14.62 -1.03 -25.35
C THR A 54 14.04 -2.39 -25.04
N VAL A 55 12.86 -2.43 -24.43
CA VAL A 55 12.14 -3.68 -24.11
C VAL A 55 11.80 -4.42 -25.41
N GLU A 56 11.23 -3.75 -26.43
CA GLU A 56 10.90 -4.35 -27.72
C GLU A 56 12.12 -4.99 -28.39
N ARG A 57 13.27 -4.30 -28.37
CA ARG A 57 14.50 -4.79 -28.96
C ARG A 57 15.01 -6.05 -28.26
N LEU A 58 14.96 -6.09 -26.93
CA LEU A 58 15.35 -7.26 -26.15
C LEU A 58 14.44 -8.45 -26.42
N LEU A 59 13.13 -8.24 -26.36
CA LEU A 59 12.14 -9.27 -26.63
C LEU A 59 12.23 -9.81 -28.05
N SER A 60 12.40 -8.92 -29.05
CA SER A 60 12.59 -9.32 -30.47
C SER A 60 13.88 -10.11 -30.71
N ALA A 61 14.89 -9.91 -29.86
CA ALA A 61 16.14 -10.68 -29.88
C ALA A 61 16.02 -12.02 -29.09
N GLY A 62 14.83 -12.38 -28.59
CA GLY A 62 14.59 -13.57 -27.78
C GLY A 62 15.18 -13.48 -26.39
N ARG A 63 15.49 -12.28 -25.91
CA ARG A 63 16.08 -12.05 -24.58
C ARG A 63 14.99 -11.78 -23.54
N GLY A 64 15.19 -12.29 -22.33
CA GLY A 64 14.34 -11.98 -21.19
C GLY A 64 14.49 -10.53 -20.73
N VAL A 65 13.46 -9.98 -20.11
CA VAL A 65 13.42 -8.63 -19.56
C VAL A 65 12.87 -8.66 -18.14
N GLY A 66 13.62 -8.12 -17.18
CA GLY A 66 13.12 -7.69 -15.89
C GLY A 66 12.86 -6.19 -15.93
N LEU A 67 11.66 -5.77 -15.56
CA LEU A 67 11.26 -4.37 -15.44
C LEU A 67 10.98 -4.02 -13.99
N LEU A 68 11.69 -3.03 -13.45
CA LEU A 68 11.42 -2.43 -12.17
C LEU A 68 10.86 -1.03 -12.42
N LEU A 69 9.70 -0.72 -11.87
CA LEU A 69 9.11 0.61 -11.90
C LEU A 69 9.20 1.20 -10.49
N LEU A 70 9.75 2.39 -10.38
CA LEU A 70 10.00 3.10 -9.11
C LEU A 70 9.26 4.42 -9.12
N ASP A 71 8.58 4.72 -8.03
CA ASP A 71 7.93 6.00 -7.72
C ASP A 71 8.53 6.55 -6.42
N LEU A 72 8.81 7.86 -6.39
CA LEU A 72 9.36 8.51 -5.19
C LEU A 72 8.24 8.89 -4.22
N ASP A 73 8.33 8.33 -3.01
CA ASP A 73 7.29 8.54 -1.99
C ASP A 73 7.33 9.98 -1.45
N GLY A 74 6.19 10.67 -1.46
CA GLY A 74 6.06 12.03 -0.92
C GLY A 74 6.74 13.14 -1.74
N PHE A 75 7.21 12.87 -2.97
CA PHE A 75 7.91 13.86 -3.80
C PHE A 75 7.06 15.10 -4.10
N LYS A 76 5.74 14.96 -4.16
CA LYS A 76 4.81 16.08 -4.29
C LYS A 76 4.98 17.10 -3.16
N ASP A 77 5.18 16.63 -1.92
CA ASP A 77 5.33 17.51 -0.75
C ASP A 77 6.63 18.33 -0.84
N VAL A 78 7.69 17.77 -1.46
CA VAL A 78 8.91 18.51 -1.76
C VAL A 78 8.64 19.65 -2.74
N ASN A 79 7.91 19.38 -3.83
CA ASN A 79 7.51 20.39 -4.79
C ASN A 79 6.61 21.47 -4.19
N ASP A 80 5.61 21.06 -3.42
CA ASP A 80 4.62 21.98 -2.82
C ASP A 80 5.27 22.88 -1.74
N THR A 81 6.29 22.36 -1.04
CA THR A 81 6.97 23.08 0.05
C THR A 81 8.15 23.93 -0.43
N LEU A 82 9.00 23.39 -1.32
CA LEU A 82 10.26 24.00 -1.72
C LEU A 82 10.26 24.53 -3.16
N GLY A 83 9.18 24.29 -3.90
CA GLY A 83 8.99 24.69 -5.30
C GLY A 83 9.60 23.71 -6.31
N HIS A 84 9.09 23.76 -7.55
CA HIS A 84 9.46 22.83 -8.63
C HIS A 84 10.95 22.84 -8.99
N ALA A 85 11.64 23.97 -8.90
CA ALA A 85 13.08 24.04 -9.17
C ALA A 85 13.89 23.18 -8.17
N ALA A 86 13.49 23.18 -6.91
CA ALA A 86 14.11 22.36 -5.87
C ALA A 86 13.81 20.86 -6.08
N GLY A 87 12.59 20.52 -6.50
CA GLY A 87 12.26 19.18 -6.91
C GLY A 87 13.04 18.68 -8.12
N ASP A 88 13.27 19.53 -9.10
CA ASP A 88 14.08 19.22 -10.28
C ASP A 88 15.54 18.88 -9.89
N ASP A 89 16.13 19.62 -8.95
CA ASP A 89 17.47 19.34 -8.40
C ASP A 89 17.51 17.95 -7.73
N VAL A 90 16.49 17.60 -6.94
CA VAL A 90 16.37 16.27 -6.30
C VAL A 90 16.25 15.16 -7.35
N LEU A 91 15.43 15.35 -8.39
CA LEU A 91 15.25 14.35 -9.46
C LEU A 91 16.56 14.08 -10.23
N GLN A 92 17.38 15.10 -10.47
CA GLN A 92 18.69 14.93 -11.10
C GLN A 92 19.66 14.13 -10.23
N GLN A 93 19.67 14.39 -8.91
CA GLN A 93 20.49 13.65 -7.96
C GLN A 93 20.03 12.18 -7.85
N VAL A 94 18.71 11.94 -7.78
CA VAL A 94 18.12 10.59 -7.78
C VAL A 94 18.53 9.83 -9.04
N ALA A 95 18.43 10.45 -10.21
CA ALA A 95 18.86 9.86 -11.48
C ALA A 95 20.32 9.41 -11.44
N GLY A 96 21.21 10.25 -10.89
CA GLY A 96 22.62 9.93 -10.72
C GLY A 96 22.88 8.76 -9.78
N VAL A 97 22.19 8.73 -8.64
CA VAL A 97 22.30 7.65 -7.64
C VAL A 97 21.80 6.31 -8.21
N LEU A 98 20.64 6.31 -8.87
CA LEU A 98 20.09 5.10 -9.49
C LEU A 98 21.00 4.56 -10.60
N ALA A 99 21.49 5.43 -11.49
CA ALA A 99 22.40 5.04 -12.56
C ALA A 99 23.73 4.47 -12.00
N GLY A 100 24.31 5.11 -11.00
CA GLY A 100 25.52 4.63 -10.33
C GLY A 100 25.31 3.30 -9.60
N THR A 101 24.15 3.09 -8.98
CA THR A 101 23.82 1.85 -8.26
C THR A 101 23.61 0.68 -9.22
N LEU A 102 23.01 0.94 -10.39
CA LEU A 102 22.73 -0.10 -11.40
C LEU A 102 24.01 -0.50 -12.15
N ALA A 103 24.91 0.44 -12.41
CA ALA A 103 26.11 0.26 -13.23
C ALA A 103 25.79 -0.38 -14.61
N GLU A 104 26.51 -1.45 -15.01
CA GLU A 104 26.32 -2.13 -16.30
C GLU A 104 25.21 -3.19 -16.33
N ARG A 105 24.48 -3.39 -15.22
CA ARG A 105 23.47 -4.46 -15.10
C ARG A 105 22.17 -4.20 -15.86
N GLY A 106 21.97 -2.99 -16.32
CA GLY A 106 20.73 -2.60 -17.01
C GLY A 106 20.71 -1.14 -17.40
N THR A 107 19.52 -0.61 -17.64
CA THR A 107 19.30 0.77 -18.06
C THR A 107 18.30 1.45 -17.14
N VAL A 108 18.68 2.61 -16.58
CA VAL A 108 17.77 3.49 -15.85
C VAL A 108 17.13 4.47 -16.82
N LEU A 109 15.83 4.70 -16.65
CA LEU A 109 15.03 5.62 -17.45
C LEU A 109 14.12 6.45 -16.53
N ARG A 110 13.70 7.63 -16.98
CA ARG A 110 12.68 8.43 -16.31
C ARG A 110 11.43 8.53 -17.17
N LEU A 111 10.27 8.18 -16.61
CA LEU A 111 9.02 8.12 -17.36
C LEU A 111 8.25 9.44 -17.35
N GLY A 112 8.49 10.26 -16.35
CA GLY A 112 7.87 11.57 -16.12
C GLY A 112 7.60 11.79 -14.62
N GLY A 113 7.46 13.04 -14.18
CA GLY A 113 7.27 13.34 -12.76
C GLY A 113 8.36 12.74 -11.88
N ASP A 114 7.95 11.95 -10.91
CA ASP A 114 8.76 11.20 -9.93
C ASP A 114 8.91 9.71 -10.27
N GLU A 115 8.48 9.29 -11.47
CA GLU A 115 8.54 7.91 -11.92
C GLU A 115 9.85 7.58 -12.66
N PHE A 116 10.54 6.56 -12.19
CA PHE A 116 11.72 5.98 -12.85
C PHE A 116 11.48 4.51 -13.22
N ALA A 117 12.19 4.02 -14.22
CA ALA A 117 12.17 2.62 -14.58
C ALA A 117 13.60 2.06 -14.72
N VAL A 118 13.74 0.78 -14.43
CA VAL A 118 14.99 0.03 -14.62
C VAL A 118 14.69 -1.18 -15.48
N VAL A 119 15.40 -1.30 -16.60
CA VAL A 119 15.30 -2.46 -17.51
C VAL A 119 16.55 -3.32 -17.31
N VAL A 120 16.36 -4.57 -16.88
CA VAL A 120 17.39 -5.57 -16.66
C VAL A 120 17.26 -6.64 -17.76
N PRO A 121 18.25 -6.80 -18.64
CA PRO A 121 18.21 -7.86 -19.64
C PRO A 121 18.54 -9.22 -19.01
N ASP A 122 17.86 -10.28 -19.48
CA ASP A 122 18.08 -11.70 -19.12
C ASP A 122 18.10 -11.99 -17.61
N PRO A 123 17.11 -11.53 -16.85
CA PRO A 123 17.10 -11.73 -15.39
C PRO A 123 17.10 -13.21 -14.97
N ALA A 124 16.63 -14.12 -15.84
CA ALA A 124 16.66 -15.55 -15.59
C ALA A 124 18.06 -16.19 -15.71
N SER A 125 19.05 -15.46 -16.24
CA SER A 125 20.44 -15.92 -16.34
C SER A 125 21.24 -15.68 -15.06
N GLY A 126 20.67 -14.92 -14.11
CA GLY A 126 21.21 -14.62 -12.79
C GLY A 126 20.60 -15.49 -11.68
N PRO A 127 20.92 -15.20 -10.41
CA PRO A 127 20.26 -15.81 -9.25
C PRO A 127 18.74 -15.60 -9.27
N PRO A 128 17.95 -16.55 -8.74
CA PRO A 128 16.47 -16.48 -8.77
C PRO A 128 15.89 -15.22 -8.12
N ASP A 129 16.61 -14.61 -7.20
CA ASP A 129 16.25 -13.40 -6.46
C ASP A 129 17.00 -12.13 -6.93
N GLU A 130 17.66 -12.18 -8.07
CA GLU A 130 18.50 -11.05 -8.56
C GLU A 130 17.74 -9.73 -8.61
N LEU A 131 16.50 -9.73 -9.13
CA LEU A 131 15.68 -8.52 -9.21
C LEU A 131 15.27 -8.01 -7.83
N ASP A 132 15.03 -8.91 -6.86
CA ASP A 132 14.69 -8.53 -5.49
C ASP A 132 15.88 -7.91 -4.76
N VAL A 133 17.06 -8.51 -4.97
CA VAL A 133 18.32 -7.96 -4.44
C VAL A 133 18.59 -6.58 -5.04
N LEU A 134 18.34 -6.43 -6.35
CA LEU A 134 18.50 -5.14 -7.04
C LEU A 134 17.51 -4.11 -6.52
N ALA A 135 16.22 -4.47 -6.36
CA ALA A 135 15.20 -3.58 -5.84
C ALA A 135 15.58 -3.07 -4.43
N ARG A 136 15.96 -3.98 -3.51
CA ARG A 136 16.43 -3.60 -2.17
C ARG A 136 17.66 -2.68 -2.23
N ARG A 137 18.60 -2.96 -3.13
CA ARG A 137 19.82 -2.15 -3.29
C ARG A 137 19.51 -0.74 -3.80
N LEU A 138 18.58 -0.61 -4.76
CA LEU A 138 18.13 0.70 -5.25
C LEU A 138 17.46 1.51 -4.14
N LEU A 139 16.54 0.89 -3.37
CA LEU A 139 15.89 1.55 -2.23
C LEU A 139 16.89 1.95 -1.15
N ALA A 140 17.84 1.09 -0.81
CA ALA A 140 18.89 1.41 0.15
C ALA A 140 19.77 2.58 -0.34
N SER A 141 20.05 2.66 -1.65
CA SER A 141 20.82 3.78 -2.21
C SER A 141 20.07 5.11 -2.15
N LEU A 142 18.74 5.09 -2.24
CA LEU A 142 17.91 6.28 -2.01
C LEU A 142 17.97 6.72 -0.55
N ALA A 143 17.81 5.77 0.39
CA ALA A 143 17.80 6.09 1.82
C ALA A 143 19.12 6.71 2.34
N VAL A 144 20.25 6.40 1.72
CA VAL A 144 21.58 6.92 2.11
C VAL A 144 22.14 7.99 1.14
N GLY A 145 21.39 8.36 0.12
CA GLY A 145 21.86 9.22 -0.98
C GLY A 145 22.22 10.67 -0.61
N GLY A 146 21.74 11.16 0.55
CA GLY A 146 22.07 12.50 1.04
C GLY A 146 21.61 13.60 0.10
N PHE A 147 20.34 13.58 -0.31
CA PHE A 147 19.79 14.50 -1.31
C PHE A 147 19.59 15.92 -0.74
N HIS A 148 19.69 16.90 -1.62
CA HIS A 148 19.51 18.31 -1.27
C HIS A 148 18.59 19.01 -2.28
N ALA A 149 17.64 19.76 -1.77
CA ALA A 149 16.84 20.71 -2.53
C ALA A 149 17.45 22.10 -2.33
N GLY A 150 18.38 22.49 -3.18
CA GLY A 150 19.23 23.65 -2.95
C GLY A 150 20.16 23.45 -1.74
N VAL A 151 19.87 24.18 -0.62
CA VAL A 151 20.63 24.05 0.64
C VAL A 151 19.91 23.20 1.70
N VAL A 152 18.70 22.75 1.42
CA VAL A 152 17.87 21.98 2.37
C VAL A 152 18.11 20.49 2.14
N PRO A 153 18.57 19.73 3.15
CA PRO A 153 18.64 18.28 3.05
C PRO A 153 17.23 17.68 2.99
N VAL A 154 17.04 16.72 2.09
CA VAL A 154 15.76 16.04 1.86
C VAL A 154 15.96 14.52 1.91
N ASP A 155 15.14 13.84 2.68
CA ASP A 155 15.08 12.38 2.68
C ASP A 155 14.21 11.92 1.50
N VAL A 156 14.74 10.97 0.72
CA VAL A 156 14.05 10.40 -0.43
C VAL A 156 13.83 8.92 -0.21
N ALA A 157 12.58 8.52 -0.22
CA ALA A 157 12.16 7.12 -0.21
C ALA A 157 11.47 6.78 -1.54
N GLY A 158 11.24 5.50 -1.80
CA GLY A 158 10.53 5.09 -3.00
C GLY A 158 9.89 3.72 -2.86
N SER A 159 8.97 3.44 -3.77
CA SER A 159 8.28 2.17 -3.87
C SER A 159 8.54 1.53 -5.24
N ILE A 160 8.89 0.24 -5.27
CA ILE A 160 9.27 -0.46 -6.50
C ILE A 160 8.30 -1.61 -6.81
N GLY A 161 7.81 -1.64 -8.05
CA GLY A 161 7.11 -2.80 -8.61
C GLY A 161 7.98 -3.54 -9.63
N VAL A 162 7.99 -4.86 -9.57
CA VAL A 162 8.82 -5.73 -10.41
C VAL A 162 7.94 -6.61 -11.30
N ALA A 163 8.21 -6.62 -12.61
CA ALA A 163 7.59 -7.51 -13.58
C ALA A 163 8.64 -8.18 -14.48
N VAL A 164 8.39 -9.44 -14.89
CA VAL A 164 9.33 -10.26 -15.67
C VAL A 164 8.67 -10.76 -16.95
N SER A 165 9.35 -10.60 -18.08
CA SER A 165 8.86 -11.10 -19.36
C SER A 165 8.74 -12.63 -19.39
N GLY A 166 7.71 -13.13 -20.10
CA GLY A 166 7.44 -14.55 -20.18
C GLY A 166 6.64 -15.13 -19.00
N VAL A 167 6.69 -14.47 -17.83
CA VAL A 167 5.87 -14.77 -16.65
C VAL A 167 4.76 -13.73 -16.54
N ASP A 168 5.16 -12.45 -16.47
CA ASP A 168 4.26 -11.34 -16.20
C ASP A 168 3.87 -10.56 -17.46
N GLY A 169 4.31 -10.92 -18.64
CA GLY A 169 3.93 -10.25 -19.89
C GLY A 169 4.82 -10.59 -21.05
N ALA A 170 4.31 -10.31 -22.26
CA ALA A 170 4.99 -10.56 -23.53
C ALA A 170 5.26 -9.25 -24.31
N SER A 171 4.75 -8.12 -23.84
CA SER A 171 4.90 -6.81 -24.47
C SER A 171 5.35 -5.73 -23.48
N PRO A 172 5.97 -4.63 -23.97
CA PRO A 172 6.36 -3.51 -23.11
C PRO A 172 5.19 -2.91 -22.31
N GLY A 173 4.01 -2.83 -22.96
CA GLY A 173 2.81 -2.27 -22.32
C GLY A 173 2.31 -3.15 -21.18
N GLU A 174 2.29 -4.47 -21.35
CA GLU A 174 1.89 -5.41 -20.31
C GLU A 174 2.88 -5.38 -19.14
N LEU A 175 4.19 -5.38 -19.41
CA LEU A 175 5.21 -5.33 -18.36
C LEU A 175 5.13 -4.03 -17.56
N LEU A 176 4.92 -2.88 -18.23
CA LEU A 176 4.74 -1.60 -17.56
C LEU A 176 3.49 -1.60 -16.68
N GLN A 177 2.36 -2.06 -17.21
CA GLN A 177 1.10 -2.12 -16.46
C GLN A 177 1.24 -3.00 -15.20
N ARG A 178 1.90 -4.16 -15.33
CA ARG A 178 2.06 -5.11 -14.23
C ARG A 178 3.08 -4.65 -13.20
N ALA A 179 4.17 -4.01 -13.65
CA ALA A 179 5.09 -3.35 -12.75
C ALA A 179 4.42 -2.20 -11.98
N ASP A 180 3.55 -1.41 -12.63
CA ASP A 180 2.77 -0.33 -12.00
C ASP A 180 1.83 -0.86 -10.91
N VAL A 181 1.10 -1.94 -11.20
CA VAL A 181 0.22 -2.62 -10.21
C VAL A 181 1.04 -3.06 -8.99
N ALA A 182 2.20 -3.68 -9.20
CA ALA A 182 3.06 -4.14 -8.12
C ALA A 182 3.67 -2.96 -7.33
N MET A 183 4.07 -1.89 -8.01
CA MET A 183 4.60 -0.67 -7.40
C MET A 183 3.55 0.02 -6.53
N TYR A 184 2.33 0.14 -7.03
CA TYR A 184 1.22 0.70 -6.26
C TYR A 184 0.87 -0.16 -5.03
N ALA A 185 0.91 -1.49 -5.16
CA ALA A 185 0.73 -2.41 -4.03
C ALA A 185 1.87 -2.27 -3.01
N ALA A 186 3.13 -2.13 -3.47
CA ALA A 186 4.28 -1.88 -2.60
C ALA A 186 4.14 -0.56 -1.83
N LYS A 187 3.69 0.51 -2.51
CA LYS A 187 3.45 1.84 -1.93
C LYS A 187 2.36 1.80 -0.86
N ARG A 188 1.22 1.16 -1.14
CA ARG A 188 0.13 1.01 -0.17
C ARG A 188 0.53 0.15 1.03
N GLY A 189 1.18 -0.98 0.79
CA GLY A 189 1.65 -1.91 1.82
C GLY A 189 2.94 -1.49 2.51
N ARG A 190 3.58 -0.39 2.06
CA ARG A 190 4.90 0.07 2.54
C ARG A 190 5.95 -1.03 2.57
N ALA A 191 5.85 -1.93 1.62
CA ALA A 191 6.74 -3.08 1.51
C ALA A 191 8.11 -2.72 0.90
N GLY A 192 8.29 -1.46 0.47
CA GLY A 192 9.42 -0.99 -0.29
C GLY A 192 9.40 -1.51 -1.72
N PHE A 193 9.32 -2.81 -1.94
CA PHE A 193 9.14 -3.39 -3.27
C PHE A 193 8.23 -4.62 -3.22
N LEU A 194 7.53 -4.87 -4.35
CA LEU A 194 6.78 -6.10 -4.58
C LEU A 194 7.00 -6.59 -6.02
N ARG A 195 6.98 -7.91 -6.20
CA ARG A 195 6.81 -8.51 -7.52
C ARG A 195 5.34 -8.50 -7.91
N TYR A 196 5.07 -8.35 -9.20
CA TYR A 196 3.73 -8.54 -9.72
C TYR A 196 3.22 -9.94 -9.37
N ASP A 197 2.01 -9.97 -8.90
CA ASP A 197 1.27 -11.20 -8.65
C ASP A 197 -0.12 -11.06 -9.27
N ALA A 198 -0.40 -11.91 -10.26
CA ALA A 198 -1.68 -11.93 -10.96
C ALA A 198 -2.86 -12.24 -10.02
N ALA A 199 -2.61 -12.90 -8.89
CA ALA A 199 -3.65 -13.19 -7.90
C ALA A 199 -4.12 -11.94 -7.15
N THR A 200 -3.26 -10.92 -7.04
CA THR A 200 -3.55 -9.65 -6.36
C THR A 200 -3.76 -8.47 -7.31
N ASP A 201 -3.65 -8.69 -8.63
CA ASP A 201 -3.84 -7.64 -9.64
C ASP A 201 -5.32 -7.24 -9.78
N PRO A 202 -5.71 -6.02 -9.37
CA PRO A 202 -7.10 -5.54 -9.47
C PRO A 202 -7.64 -5.46 -10.90
N HIS A 203 -6.77 -5.45 -11.90
CA HIS A 203 -7.11 -5.39 -13.32
C HIS A 203 -7.01 -6.76 -14.01
N SER A 204 -6.66 -7.81 -13.24
CA SER A 204 -6.64 -9.17 -13.77
C SER A 204 -8.06 -9.68 -14.08
N ALA A 205 -8.16 -10.57 -15.05
CA ALA A 205 -9.43 -11.27 -15.31
C ALA A 205 -9.95 -11.97 -14.05
N GLY A 206 -9.04 -12.50 -13.21
CA GLY A 206 -9.37 -13.12 -11.93
C GLY A 206 -9.92 -12.15 -10.89
N GLY A 207 -9.43 -10.89 -10.86
CA GLY A 207 -9.95 -9.84 -9.99
C GLY A 207 -11.38 -9.40 -10.41
N LEU A 208 -11.61 -9.23 -11.71
CA LEU A 208 -12.95 -8.93 -12.23
C LEU A 208 -13.94 -10.08 -11.96
N GLU A 209 -13.47 -11.32 -12.07
CA GLU A 209 -14.28 -12.50 -11.74
C GLU A 209 -14.66 -12.52 -10.26
N LEU A 210 -13.70 -12.28 -9.35
CA LEU A 210 -13.95 -12.18 -7.90
C LEU A 210 -14.96 -11.09 -7.57
N LEU A 211 -14.84 -9.90 -8.18
CA LEU A 211 -15.82 -8.82 -8.02
C LEU A 211 -17.22 -9.23 -8.48
N GLY A 212 -17.33 -9.92 -9.62
CA GLY A 212 -18.60 -10.46 -10.12
C GLY A 212 -19.22 -11.52 -9.20
N GLN A 213 -18.38 -12.28 -8.50
CA GLN A 213 -18.81 -13.33 -7.56
C GLN A 213 -19.14 -12.77 -6.17
N LEU A 214 -18.51 -11.67 -5.73
CA LEU A 214 -18.66 -11.13 -4.38
C LEU A 214 -20.12 -10.78 -4.03
N ARG A 215 -20.88 -10.22 -4.97
CA ARG A 215 -22.28 -9.89 -4.72
C ARG A 215 -23.08 -11.15 -4.37
N ARG A 216 -22.89 -12.22 -5.13
CA ARG A 216 -23.52 -13.52 -4.86
C ARG A 216 -23.00 -14.11 -3.54
N ALA A 217 -21.73 -13.97 -3.25
CA ALA A 217 -21.13 -14.45 -2.01
C ALA A 217 -21.78 -13.84 -0.76
N MET A 218 -22.20 -12.56 -0.83
CA MET A 218 -22.95 -11.90 0.26
C MET A 218 -24.37 -12.47 0.42
N GLU A 219 -24.98 -12.97 -0.66
CA GLU A 219 -26.35 -13.51 -0.66
C GLU A 219 -26.41 -15.02 -0.36
N GLU A 220 -25.33 -15.75 -0.68
CA GLU A 220 -25.24 -17.21 -0.64
C GLU A 220 -24.45 -17.74 0.59
N ASP A 221 -24.31 -16.93 1.64
CA ASP A 221 -23.59 -17.28 2.88
C ASP A 221 -22.14 -17.73 2.69
N GLN A 222 -21.49 -17.31 1.58
CA GLN A 222 -20.08 -17.60 1.32
C GLN A 222 -19.15 -16.66 2.09
N LEU A 223 -19.61 -15.45 2.45
CA LEU A 223 -18.90 -14.58 3.35
C LEU A 223 -19.20 -14.97 4.80
N VAL A 224 -18.15 -15.05 5.61
CA VAL A 224 -18.26 -15.35 7.02
C VAL A 224 -17.44 -14.35 7.85
N LEU A 225 -17.80 -14.17 9.12
CA LEU A 225 -17.00 -13.38 10.05
C LEU A 225 -16.27 -14.30 11.02
N HIS A 226 -14.98 -14.07 11.16
CA HIS A 226 -14.19 -14.57 12.27
C HIS A 226 -14.00 -13.43 13.29
N TYR A 227 -13.87 -13.79 14.54
CA TYR A 227 -13.83 -12.85 15.66
C TYR A 227 -12.55 -13.05 16.44
N GLN A 228 -11.78 -11.98 16.58
CA GLN A 228 -10.54 -12.01 17.35
C GLN A 228 -10.76 -11.28 18.69
N PRO A 229 -10.44 -11.93 19.84
CA PRO A 229 -10.64 -11.30 21.13
C PRO A 229 -9.68 -10.15 21.36
N LYS A 230 -10.20 -9.09 22.00
CA LYS A 230 -9.46 -7.99 22.63
C LYS A 230 -9.58 -8.12 24.13
N VAL A 231 -8.45 -8.14 24.82
CA VAL A 231 -8.36 -8.32 26.26
C VAL A 231 -7.78 -7.08 26.93
N SER A 232 -8.03 -6.93 28.24
CA SER A 232 -7.40 -5.86 29.02
C SER A 232 -5.88 -5.98 29.03
N GLY A 233 -5.17 -4.86 29.29
CA GLY A 233 -3.70 -4.79 29.28
C GLY A 233 -3.01 -5.78 30.21
N ASP A 234 -3.70 -6.26 31.26
CA ASP A 234 -3.25 -7.35 32.15
C ASP A 234 -3.61 -8.76 31.61
N GLY A 235 -4.30 -8.84 30.47
CA GLY A 235 -4.73 -10.09 29.86
C GLY A 235 -5.87 -10.82 30.59
N ALA A 236 -6.41 -10.26 31.68
CA ALA A 236 -7.31 -10.97 32.58
C ALA A 236 -8.79 -10.89 32.19
N ARG A 237 -9.19 -9.90 31.38
CA ARG A 237 -10.61 -9.64 31.05
C ARG A 237 -10.82 -9.54 29.55
N LEU A 238 -11.91 -10.14 29.07
CA LEU A 238 -12.38 -9.92 27.71
C LEU A 238 -13.08 -8.56 27.63
N LEU A 239 -12.63 -7.69 26.74
CA LEU A 239 -13.21 -6.37 26.49
C LEU A 239 -14.11 -6.37 25.24
N GLY A 240 -13.73 -7.09 24.21
CA GLY A 240 -14.46 -7.13 22.96
C GLY A 240 -13.92 -8.12 21.95
N PHE A 241 -14.49 -8.02 20.76
CA PHE A 241 -14.02 -8.76 19.60
C PHE A 241 -13.86 -7.83 18.40
N GLU A 242 -12.89 -8.10 17.57
CA GLU A 242 -12.78 -7.55 16.22
C GLU A 242 -13.41 -8.53 15.23
N ALA A 243 -14.33 -8.04 14.38
CA ALA A 243 -14.97 -8.81 13.33
C ALA A 243 -14.13 -8.73 12.05
N LEU A 244 -13.64 -9.87 11.62
CA LEU A 244 -12.73 -10.03 10.49
C LEU A 244 -13.39 -10.85 9.39
N VAL A 245 -13.69 -10.23 8.25
CA VAL A 245 -14.35 -10.90 7.13
C VAL A 245 -13.44 -12.00 6.54
N ARG A 246 -14.07 -13.10 6.12
CA ARG A 246 -13.46 -14.21 5.39
C ARG A 246 -14.39 -14.60 4.25
N TRP A 247 -13.85 -15.16 3.19
CA TRP A 247 -14.64 -15.65 2.08
C TRP A 247 -14.38 -17.13 1.86
N ASP A 248 -15.37 -17.97 2.17
CA ASP A 248 -15.36 -19.40 1.86
C ASP A 248 -15.74 -19.60 0.39
N HIS A 249 -14.76 -19.37 -0.47
CA HIS A 249 -14.97 -19.38 -1.91
C HIS A 249 -15.07 -20.82 -2.43
N PRO A 250 -16.13 -21.19 -3.20
CA PRO A 250 -16.39 -22.57 -3.57
C PRO A 250 -15.29 -23.24 -4.42
N GLN A 251 -14.47 -22.46 -5.14
CA GLN A 251 -13.40 -22.98 -6.00
C GLN A 251 -11.99 -22.66 -5.49
N ARG A 252 -11.83 -21.56 -4.71
CA ARG A 252 -10.53 -21.08 -4.25
C ARG A 252 -10.27 -21.38 -2.77
N GLY A 253 -11.26 -21.96 -2.08
CA GLY A 253 -11.18 -22.25 -0.65
C GLY A 253 -11.34 -21.00 0.20
N HIS A 254 -10.70 -20.97 1.34
CA HIS A 254 -10.83 -19.91 2.33
C HIS A 254 -9.93 -18.72 1.98
N LEU A 255 -10.51 -17.62 1.51
CA LEU A 255 -9.82 -16.39 1.14
C LEU A 255 -9.77 -15.40 2.30
N PHE A 256 -8.58 -14.83 2.53
CA PHE A 256 -8.37 -13.79 3.52
C PHE A 256 -8.65 -12.39 2.93
N PRO A 257 -8.91 -11.37 3.77
CA PRO A 257 -9.19 -10.00 3.32
C PRO A 257 -8.19 -9.46 2.30
N ALA A 258 -6.89 -9.67 2.51
CA ALA A 258 -5.84 -9.20 1.62
C ALA A 258 -5.95 -9.73 0.18
N GLU A 259 -6.66 -10.86 -0.03
CA GLU A 259 -6.79 -11.50 -1.34
C GLU A 259 -7.97 -10.94 -2.17
N PHE A 260 -8.95 -10.28 -1.54
CA PHE A 260 -10.12 -9.77 -2.27
C PHE A 260 -10.48 -8.30 -1.97
N LEU A 261 -10.19 -7.76 -0.77
CA LEU A 261 -10.50 -6.36 -0.44
C LEU A 261 -9.89 -5.33 -1.39
N PRO A 262 -8.62 -5.48 -1.87
CA PRO A 262 -8.05 -4.52 -2.80
C PRO A 262 -8.84 -4.35 -4.11
N PHE A 263 -9.56 -5.40 -4.54
CA PHE A 263 -10.47 -5.34 -5.69
C PHE A 263 -11.76 -4.60 -5.36
N VAL A 264 -12.28 -4.81 -4.16
CA VAL A 264 -13.58 -4.28 -3.69
C VAL A 264 -13.50 -2.79 -3.41
N GLU A 265 -12.44 -2.33 -2.75
CA GLU A 265 -12.25 -0.94 -2.31
C GLU A 265 -12.27 0.09 -3.45
N ARG A 266 -11.94 -0.33 -4.67
CA ARG A 266 -11.96 0.51 -5.87
C ARG A 266 -13.32 0.56 -6.56
N THR A 267 -14.33 -0.10 -5.99
CA THR A 267 -15.67 -0.20 -6.55
C THR A 267 -16.72 0.20 -5.50
N HIS A 268 -17.91 0.52 -5.97
CA HIS A 268 -19.05 0.78 -5.07
C HIS A 268 -19.50 -0.44 -4.25
N LEU A 269 -18.98 -1.65 -4.54
CA LEU A 269 -19.25 -2.85 -3.74
C LEU A 269 -18.69 -2.76 -2.32
N VAL A 270 -17.71 -1.88 -2.07
CA VAL A 270 -17.16 -1.64 -0.74
C VAL A 270 -18.25 -1.20 0.25
N HIS A 271 -19.20 -0.36 -0.16
CA HIS A 271 -20.31 0.07 0.69
C HIS A 271 -21.26 -1.10 1.02
N ALA A 272 -21.54 -1.95 0.02
CA ALA A 272 -22.37 -3.14 0.23
C ALA A 272 -21.69 -4.14 1.18
N LEU A 273 -20.40 -4.34 1.03
CA LEU A 273 -19.60 -5.19 1.92
C LEU A 273 -19.55 -4.61 3.35
N THR A 274 -19.27 -3.32 3.50
CA THR A 274 -19.26 -2.62 4.80
C THR A 274 -20.61 -2.80 5.52
N ARG A 275 -21.72 -2.60 4.81
CA ARG A 275 -23.07 -2.82 5.34
C ARG A 275 -23.29 -4.28 5.76
N TRP A 276 -22.88 -5.24 4.94
CA TRP A 276 -23.00 -6.67 5.23
C TRP A 276 -22.21 -7.05 6.49
N VAL A 277 -20.95 -6.63 6.59
CA VAL A 277 -20.08 -6.88 7.75
C VAL A 277 -20.70 -6.28 9.01
N MET A 278 -21.12 -5.02 8.96
CA MET A 278 -21.72 -4.31 10.10
C MET A 278 -22.95 -5.03 10.64
N LEU A 279 -23.90 -5.36 9.74
CA LEU A 279 -25.12 -6.06 10.12
C LEU A 279 -24.85 -7.45 10.69
N THR A 280 -23.94 -8.20 10.10
CA THR A 280 -23.60 -9.56 10.53
C THR A 280 -22.86 -9.53 11.87
N ALA A 281 -21.90 -8.63 12.05
CA ALA A 281 -21.16 -8.48 13.30
C ALA A 281 -22.07 -8.11 14.47
N LEU A 282 -22.95 -7.13 14.28
CA LEU A 282 -23.83 -6.67 15.38
C LEU A 282 -24.95 -7.67 15.68
N ARG A 283 -25.46 -8.40 14.69
CA ARG A 283 -26.41 -9.52 14.95
C ARG A 283 -25.74 -10.60 15.80
N GLN A 284 -24.51 -10.97 15.48
CA GLN A 284 -23.77 -11.96 16.26
C GLN A 284 -23.47 -11.47 17.67
N ALA A 285 -23.05 -10.21 17.82
CA ALA A 285 -22.82 -9.61 19.12
C ALA A 285 -24.08 -9.59 19.99
N SER A 286 -25.24 -9.27 19.39
CA SER A 286 -26.53 -9.33 20.08
C SER A 286 -26.92 -10.74 20.51
N ALA A 287 -26.63 -11.75 19.69
CA ALA A 287 -26.83 -13.14 20.07
C ALA A 287 -25.95 -13.54 21.26
N TRP A 288 -24.69 -13.12 21.28
CA TRP A 288 -23.79 -13.35 22.43
C TRP A 288 -24.26 -12.62 23.69
N ARG A 289 -24.72 -11.37 23.56
CA ARG A 289 -25.33 -10.63 24.71
C ARG A 289 -26.50 -11.33 25.27
N SER A 290 -27.40 -11.88 24.43
CA SER A 290 -28.53 -12.68 24.84
C SER A 290 -28.10 -13.99 25.53
N ALA A 291 -26.91 -14.49 25.21
CA ALA A 291 -26.31 -15.65 25.88
C ALA A 291 -25.50 -15.29 27.14
N GLY A 292 -25.57 -14.02 27.59
CA GLY A 292 -24.95 -13.53 28.83
C GLY A 292 -23.51 -12.99 28.65
N MET A 293 -23.03 -12.78 27.41
CA MET A 293 -21.69 -12.24 27.14
C MET A 293 -21.80 -10.80 26.64
N THR A 294 -21.51 -9.83 27.47
CA THR A 294 -21.47 -8.40 27.11
C THR A 294 -20.06 -8.00 26.74
N THR A 295 -19.86 -7.55 25.50
CA THR A 295 -18.57 -7.16 24.95
C THR A 295 -18.72 -5.99 23.98
N THR A 296 -17.64 -5.31 23.63
CA THR A 296 -17.62 -4.40 22.47
C THR A 296 -17.47 -5.20 21.18
N MET A 297 -17.89 -4.60 20.06
CA MET A 297 -17.66 -5.13 18.71
C MET A 297 -16.94 -4.10 17.87
N ALA A 298 -15.74 -4.47 17.38
CA ALA A 298 -14.99 -3.66 16.48
C ALA A 298 -15.20 -4.10 15.02
N VAL A 299 -15.33 -3.14 14.12
CA VAL A 299 -15.54 -3.36 12.67
C VAL A 299 -14.66 -2.43 11.89
N ASN A 300 -13.89 -3.02 10.97
CA ASN A 300 -13.04 -2.29 10.03
C ASN A 300 -13.87 -1.54 8.97
N VAL A 301 -13.52 -0.28 8.73
CA VAL A 301 -14.13 0.57 7.70
C VAL A 301 -13.05 1.04 6.73
N SER A 302 -13.22 0.68 5.45
CA SER A 302 -12.32 1.15 4.39
C SER A 302 -12.40 2.67 4.23
N ALA A 303 -11.28 3.29 3.86
CA ALA A 303 -11.22 4.71 3.51
C ALA A 303 -12.29 5.12 2.49
N ALA A 304 -12.58 4.26 1.51
CA ALA A 304 -13.57 4.49 0.48
C ALA A 304 -15.03 4.45 1.02
N SER A 305 -15.25 3.91 2.22
CA SER A 305 -16.57 3.86 2.89
C SER A 305 -16.71 4.92 3.99
N LEU A 306 -15.66 5.72 4.25
CA LEU A 306 -15.68 6.75 5.29
C LEU A 306 -16.32 8.05 4.74
N ASP A 307 -17.57 7.97 4.34
CA ASP A 307 -18.36 9.04 3.76
C ASP A 307 -19.68 9.27 4.53
N GLU A 308 -20.52 10.17 4.04
CA GLU A 308 -21.82 10.47 4.66
C GLU A 308 -22.79 9.29 4.65
N GLY A 309 -22.64 8.35 3.71
CA GLY A 309 -23.47 7.15 3.61
C GLY A 309 -23.24 6.16 4.77
N LEU A 310 -22.02 6.16 5.33
CA LEU A 310 -21.68 5.30 6.47
C LEU A 310 -22.61 5.51 7.67
N LEU A 311 -22.99 6.75 7.94
CA LEU A 311 -23.89 7.06 9.07
C LEU A 311 -25.22 6.33 8.98
N GLY A 312 -25.82 6.29 7.78
CA GLY A 312 -27.07 5.56 7.57
C GLY A 312 -26.90 4.06 7.76
N VAL A 313 -25.79 3.49 7.33
CA VAL A 313 -25.47 2.07 7.53
C VAL A 313 -25.30 1.74 9.01
N VAL A 314 -24.61 2.59 9.77
CA VAL A 314 -24.41 2.43 11.21
C VAL A 314 -25.75 2.52 11.94
N GLU A 315 -26.56 3.54 11.69
CA GLU A 315 -27.89 3.72 12.32
C GLU A 315 -28.81 2.53 12.03
N GLU A 316 -28.85 2.05 10.79
CA GLU A 316 -29.60 0.86 10.40
C GLU A 316 -29.13 -0.38 11.20
N ALA A 317 -27.83 -0.61 11.25
CA ALA A 317 -27.27 -1.80 11.89
C ALA A 317 -27.50 -1.80 13.40
N LEU A 318 -27.29 -0.65 14.07
CA LEU A 318 -27.58 -0.48 15.49
C LEU A 318 -29.04 -0.74 15.82
N ALA A 319 -29.95 -0.19 15.01
CA ALA A 319 -31.39 -0.35 15.21
C ALA A 319 -31.85 -1.79 15.01
N LEU A 320 -31.43 -2.45 13.91
CA LEU A 320 -31.82 -3.83 13.61
C LEU A 320 -31.26 -4.83 14.61
N ALA A 321 -30.01 -4.63 15.07
CA ALA A 321 -29.38 -5.48 16.07
C ALA A 321 -29.80 -5.13 17.51
N ARG A 322 -30.48 -3.99 17.75
CA ARG A 322 -30.74 -3.40 19.07
C ARG A 322 -29.43 -3.30 19.90
N TRP A 323 -28.36 -2.90 19.23
CA TRP A 323 -27.03 -2.83 19.83
C TRP A 323 -26.77 -1.42 20.38
N PRO A 324 -26.19 -1.26 21.59
CA PRO A 324 -25.84 0.04 22.11
C PRO A 324 -24.72 0.67 21.27
N ALA A 325 -24.87 1.92 20.88
CA ALA A 325 -23.89 2.62 20.05
C ALA A 325 -22.50 2.65 20.71
N GLY A 326 -22.43 2.85 22.02
CA GLY A 326 -21.17 2.89 22.77
C GLY A 326 -20.40 1.56 22.82
N ASP A 327 -21.03 0.44 22.43
CA ASP A 327 -20.36 -0.86 22.34
C ASP A 327 -19.93 -1.21 20.92
N LEU A 328 -20.17 -0.31 19.94
CA LEU A 328 -19.62 -0.40 18.58
C LEU A 328 -18.35 0.44 18.48
N VAL A 329 -17.28 -0.15 17.96
CA VAL A 329 -16.04 0.52 17.63
C VAL A 329 -15.83 0.43 16.10
N LEU A 330 -15.69 1.55 15.43
CA LEU A 330 -15.32 1.58 14.00
C LEU A 330 -13.83 1.81 13.89
N GLU A 331 -13.12 0.90 13.25
CA GLU A 331 -11.68 0.98 13.03
C GLU A 331 -11.41 1.57 11.64
N ILE A 332 -10.71 2.70 11.58
CA ILE A 332 -10.35 3.40 10.35
C ILE A 332 -8.83 3.46 10.25
N THR A 333 -8.28 3.18 9.09
CA THR A 333 -6.82 3.24 8.91
C THR A 333 -6.31 4.68 8.97
N GLU A 334 -5.07 4.86 9.44
CA GLU A 334 -4.36 6.13 9.40
C GLU A 334 -4.44 6.80 8.01
N THR A 335 -4.26 6.00 6.94
CA THR A 335 -4.31 6.47 5.54
C THR A 335 -5.68 7.06 5.16
N ALA A 336 -6.78 6.57 5.74
CA ALA A 336 -8.12 7.11 5.49
C ALA A 336 -8.24 8.56 5.97
N VAL A 337 -7.62 8.87 7.10
CA VAL A 337 -7.59 10.23 7.67
C VAL A 337 -6.71 11.17 6.85
N VAL A 338 -5.58 10.68 6.32
CA VAL A 338 -4.64 11.49 5.52
C VAL A 338 -5.20 11.86 4.15
N ASN A 339 -5.94 10.95 3.50
CA ASN A 339 -6.45 11.16 2.14
C ASN A 339 -7.54 12.23 2.07
N ASP A 340 -8.42 12.33 3.07
CA ASP A 340 -9.43 13.40 3.20
C ASP A 340 -9.60 13.77 4.69
N PRO A 341 -8.71 14.61 5.23
CA PRO A 341 -8.74 14.96 6.66
C PRO A 341 -10.03 15.66 7.10
N ASP A 342 -10.58 16.52 6.26
CA ASP A 342 -11.81 17.26 6.58
C ASP A 342 -13.05 16.38 6.49
N GLY A 343 -13.15 15.51 5.49
CA GLY A 343 -14.22 14.53 5.36
C GLY A 343 -14.21 13.53 6.49
N ALA A 344 -13.04 12.95 6.79
CA ALA A 344 -12.85 12.03 7.90
C ALA A 344 -13.26 12.69 9.23
N ARG A 345 -12.80 13.91 9.50
CA ARG A 345 -13.15 14.66 10.72
C ARG A 345 -14.67 14.84 10.85
N ARG A 346 -15.36 15.33 9.81
CA ARG A 346 -16.82 15.50 9.83
C ARG A 346 -17.55 14.19 10.09
N THR A 347 -17.15 13.10 9.43
CA THR A 347 -17.79 11.79 9.59
C THR A 347 -17.57 11.23 11.00
N VAL A 348 -16.34 11.31 11.54
CA VAL A 348 -16.00 10.87 12.90
C VAL A 348 -16.77 11.70 13.97
N GLU A 349 -16.86 13.00 13.84
CA GLU A 349 -17.64 13.88 14.74
C GLU A 349 -19.12 13.43 14.77
N ARG A 350 -19.73 13.19 13.61
CA ARG A 350 -21.12 12.75 13.51
C ARG A 350 -21.36 11.35 14.08
N LEU A 351 -20.39 10.43 13.95
CA LEU A 351 -20.43 9.11 14.58
C LEU A 351 -20.36 9.25 16.10
N ARG A 352 -19.47 10.09 16.62
CA ARG A 352 -19.33 10.37 18.04
C ARG A 352 -20.62 10.98 18.64
N GLU A 353 -21.27 11.90 17.94
CA GLU A 353 -22.55 12.48 18.36
C GLU A 353 -23.63 11.41 18.55
N ARG A 354 -23.52 10.27 17.87
CA ARG A 354 -24.39 9.10 18.00
C ARG A 354 -23.95 8.12 19.08
N GLY A 355 -22.84 8.42 19.77
CA GLY A 355 -22.26 7.58 20.80
C GLY A 355 -21.42 6.42 20.27
N VAL A 356 -21.12 6.36 18.96
CA VAL A 356 -20.26 5.33 18.37
C VAL A 356 -18.81 5.67 18.64
N ARG A 357 -18.01 4.68 19.02
CA ARG A 357 -16.57 4.85 19.21
C ARG A 357 -15.83 4.67 17.89
N VAL A 358 -14.76 5.43 17.73
CA VAL A 358 -13.86 5.33 16.55
C VAL A 358 -12.46 5.07 17.03
N ALA A 359 -11.76 4.12 16.40
CA ALA A 359 -10.36 3.82 16.60
C ALA A 359 -9.57 4.17 15.33
N VAL A 360 -8.36 4.69 15.49
CA VAL A 360 -7.39 4.80 14.40
C VAL A 360 -6.52 3.55 14.39
N ASP A 361 -6.51 2.87 13.25
CA ASP A 361 -5.80 1.62 13.02
C ASP A 361 -4.47 1.82 12.30
N ASP A 362 -3.54 0.86 12.44
CA ASP A 362 -2.20 0.85 11.85
C ASP A 362 -1.35 2.08 12.22
N PHE A 363 -1.52 2.65 13.42
CA PHE A 363 -0.81 3.86 13.80
C PHE A 363 0.71 3.65 13.94
N GLY A 364 1.46 4.60 13.35
CA GLY A 364 2.92 4.58 13.27
C GLY A 364 3.46 3.88 12.03
N ALA A 365 2.62 3.20 11.26
CA ALA A 365 2.98 2.62 9.97
C ALA A 365 3.18 3.70 8.89
N GLY A 366 2.72 4.92 9.11
CA GLY A 366 2.68 6.06 8.22
C GLY A 366 3.66 7.17 8.54
N SER A 367 3.81 8.09 7.58
CA SER A 367 4.43 9.41 7.77
C SER A 367 3.44 10.42 8.36
N THR A 368 2.39 9.95 9.05
CA THR A 368 1.39 10.88 9.59
C THR A 368 1.99 11.72 10.67
N SER A 369 2.01 13.00 10.44
CA SER A 369 2.34 13.93 11.49
C SER A 369 1.23 13.84 12.55
N LEU A 370 1.60 13.81 13.83
CA LEU A 370 0.70 13.91 14.98
C LEU A 370 -0.32 15.07 14.84
N GLY A 371 -0.08 15.97 13.88
CA GLY A 371 -0.98 17.06 13.50
C GLY A 371 -2.34 16.58 12.98
N HIS A 372 -2.43 15.42 12.31
CA HIS A 372 -3.70 14.91 11.77
C HIS A 372 -4.59 14.29 12.84
N LEU A 373 -4.02 13.75 13.92
CA LEU A 373 -4.81 13.32 15.09
C LEU A 373 -5.40 14.52 15.86
N ARG A 374 -4.78 15.71 15.71
CA ARG A 374 -5.25 16.91 16.40
C ARG A 374 -6.59 17.35 15.80
N GLY A 375 -7.63 17.25 16.62
CA GLY A 375 -8.99 17.61 16.20
C GLY A 375 -9.82 16.47 15.62
N LEU A 376 -9.25 15.27 15.51
CA LEU A 376 -10.02 14.07 15.22
C LEU A 376 -10.60 13.50 16.52
N ALA A 377 -11.92 13.42 16.61
CA ALA A 377 -12.64 13.03 17.83
C ALA A 377 -12.68 11.50 18.00
N VAL A 378 -11.51 10.85 17.97
CA VAL A 378 -11.37 9.39 18.14
C VAL A 378 -11.29 9.00 19.62
N HIS A 379 -11.51 7.72 19.91
CA HIS A 379 -11.54 7.16 21.27
C HIS A 379 -10.37 6.21 21.52
N GLN A 380 -9.89 5.53 20.47
CA GLN A 380 -8.87 4.51 20.58
C GLN A 380 -7.79 4.72 19.51
N LEU A 381 -6.58 4.25 19.82
CA LEU A 381 -5.43 4.22 18.93
C LEU A 381 -4.87 2.81 18.95
N LYS A 382 -4.76 2.15 17.77
CA LYS A 382 -4.21 0.81 17.64
C LYS A 382 -2.77 0.90 17.16
N ILE A 383 -1.84 0.28 17.88
CA ILE A 383 -0.42 0.22 17.52
C ILE A 383 -0.24 -0.95 16.55
N ASP A 384 0.30 -0.66 15.36
CA ASP A 384 0.58 -1.63 14.32
C ASP A 384 1.49 -2.77 14.84
N ARG A 385 1.15 -4.01 14.49
CA ARG A 385 1.87 -5.23 14.84
C ARG A 385 3.37 -5.20 14.54
N ARG A 386 3.83 -4.41 13.55
CA ARG A 386 5.24 -4.29 13.18
C ARG A 386 6.11 -3.77 14.31
N PHE A 387 5.56 -2.97 15.20
CA PHE A 387 6.27 -2.47 16.39
C PHE A 387 6.09 -3.37 17.61
N VAL A 388 5.09 -4.26 17.58
CA VAL A 388 4.70 -5.09 18.72
C VAL A 388 5.33 -6.48 18.64
N THR A 389 5.34 -7.13 17.46
CA THR A 389 5.75 -8.53 17.30
C THR A 389 7.14 -8.81 17.88
N ASP A 390 8.11 -7.98 17.56
CA ASP A 390 9.51 -8.13 17.99
C ASP A 390 9.92 -7.12 19.07
N LEU A 391 8.96 -6.54 19.77
CA LEU A 391 9.14 -5.48 20.76
C LEU A 391 10.26 -5.74 21.79
N VAL A 392 10.36 -6.99 22.25
CA VAL A 392 11.34 -7.39 23.28
C VAL A 392 12.75 -7.50 22.69
N LEU A 393 12.87 -7.69 21.37
CA LEU A 393 14.16 -7.87 20.69
C LEU A 393 14.74 -6.55 20.18
N HIS A 394 13.91 -5.53 19.97
CA HIS A 394 14.28 -4.27 19.36
C HIS A 394 14.03 -3.06 20.28
N PRO A 395 15.08 -2.51 20.93
CA PRO A 395 14.94 -1.34 21.82
C PRO A 395 14.34 -0.10 21.15
N HIS A 396 14.47 0.04 19.83
CA HIS A 396 13.85 1.14 19.09
C HIS A 396 12.33 1.01 19.04
N ASP A 397 11.80 -0.21 18.78
CA ASP A 397 10.37 -0.46 18.76
C ASP A 397 9.77 -0.24 20.16
N GLU A 398 10.48 -0.67 21.20
CA GLU A 398 10.11 -0.41 22.59
C GLU A 398 9.97 1.09 22.88
N ALA A 399 10.96 1.89 22.45
CA ALA A 399 10.91 3.34 22.63
C ALA A 399 9.75 4.00 21.88
N ILE A 400 9.46 3.52 20.65
CA ILE A 400 8.33 3.99 19.85
C ILE A 400 7.01 3.65 20.55
N VAL A 401 6.78 2.39 20.89
CA VAL A 401 5.55 1.92 21.54
C VAL A 401 5.31 2.66 22.86
N SER A 402 6.33 2.77 23.72
CA SER A 402 6.24 3.51 24.99
C SER A 402 5.85 4.99 24.76
N SER A 403 6.44 5.63 23.74
CA SER A 403 6.15 7.03 23.41
C SER A 403 4.71 7.19 22.89
N VAL A 404 4.23 6.24 22.06
CA VAL A 404 2.86 6.25 21.53
C VAL A 404 1.85 6.07 22.66
N ILE A 405 2.06 5.11 23.58
CA ILE A 405 1.19 4.89 24.74
C ILE A 405 1.11 6.17 25.58
N ALA A 406 2.26 6.75 25.96
CA ALA A 406 2.30 7.96 26.77
C ALA A 406 1.60 9.15 26.08
N LEU A 407 1.75 9.29 24.78
CA LEU A 407 1.08 10.34 24.00
C LEU A 407 -0.43 10.14 23.95
N ALA A 408 -0.88 8.92 23.61
CA ALA A 408 -2.29 8.58 23.53
C ALA A 408 -3.01 8.85 24.85
N HIS A 409 -2.43 8.45 25.96
CA HIS A 409 -2.97 8.73 27.30
C HIS A 409 -3.08 10.23 27.59
N ARG A 410 -2.09 11.04 27.18
CA ARG A 410 -2.19 12.51 27.31
C ARG A 410 -3.29 13.12 26.47
N LEU A 411 -3.68 12.47 25.39
CA LEU A 411 -4.79 12.86 24.54
C LEU A 411 -6.15 12.27 25.02
N GLY A 412 -6.15 11.48 26.09
CA GLY A 412 -7.34 10.80 26.63
C GLY A 412 -7.80 9.62 25.77
N LEU A 413 -6.91 9.01 25.00
CA LEU A 413 -7.21 7.87 24.11
C LEU A 413 -6.86 6.55 24.82
N VAL A 414 -7.64 5.51 24.55
CA VAL A 414 -7.34 4.12 24.89
C VAL A 414 -6.36 3.56 23.84
N VAL A 415 -5.36 2.81 24.29
CA VAL A 415 -4.35 2.20 23.42
C VAL A 415 -4.57 0.71 23.29
N VAL A 416 -4.64 0.23 22.05
CA VAL A 416 -4.72 -1.19 21.70
C VAL A 416 -3.40 -1.60 21.06
N ALA A 417 -2.71 -2.63 21.57
CA ALA A 417 -1.54 -3.20 20.92
C ALA A 417 -1.93 -4.45 20.12
N GLU A 418 -1.60 -4.45 18.85
CA GLU A 418 -1.85 -5.55 17.93
C GLU A 418 -0.62 -6.47 17.76
N GLY A 419 -0.86 -7.72 17.30
CA GLY A 419 0.22 -8.64 16.99
C GLY A 419 0.96 -9.17 18.22
N VAL A 420 0.28 -9.25 19.37
CA VAL A 420 0.83 -9.88 20.58
C VAL A 420 0.92 -11.40 20.34
N GLU A 421 2.13 -11.93 20.20
CA GLU A 421 2.34 -13.35 19.87
C GLU A 421 2.97 -14.15 21.01
N THR A 422 3.57 -13.48 22.00
CA THR A 422 4.24 -14.15 23.12
C THR A 422 3.88 -13.52 24.47
N VAL A 423 4.01 -14.32 25.53
CA VAL A 423 3.82 -13.85 26.90
C VAL A 423 4.80 -12.71 27.26
N ALA A 424 6.04 -12.78 26.78
CA ALA A 424 7.04 -11.75 27.04
C ALA A 424 6.66 -10.38 26.46
N VAL A 425 6.04 -10.37 25.27
CA VAL A 425 5.51 -9.14 24.65
C VAL A 425 4.29 -8.63 25.43
N ALA A 426 3.37 -9.52 25.84
CA ALA A 426 2.21 -9.15 26.65
C ALA A 426 2.62 -8.52 27.98
N ASP A 427 3.55 -9.15 28.72
CA ASP A 427 4.07 -8.64 30.01
C ASP A 427 4.75 -7.27 29.82
N ARG A 428 5.48 -7.09 28.71
CA ARG A 428 6.17 -5.82 28.42
C ARG A 428 5.17 -4.69 28.13
N LEU A 429 4.14 -4.96 27.35
CA LEU A 429 3.06 -4.00 27.06
C LEU A 429 2.25 -3.65 28.32
N CYS A 430 1.95 -4.65 29.16
CA CYS A 430 1.33 -4.44 30.45
C CYS A 430 2.17 -3.50 31.32
N GLY A 431 3.50 -3.74 31.41
CA GLY A 431 4.43 -2.90 32.14
C GLY A 431 4.54 -1.46 31.61
N MET A 432 4.24 -1.22 30.33
CA MET A 432 4.16 0.11 29.73
C MET A 432 2.79 0.78 29.94
N GLY A 433 1.81 0.07 30.51
CA GLY A 433 0.47 0.59 30.75
C GLY A 433 -0.42 0.58 29.50
N CYS A 434 -0.21 -0.34 28.53
CA CYS A 434 -1.12 -0.52 27.42
C CYS A 434 -2.51 -0.96 27.92
N ASP A 435 -3.58 -0.37 27.37
CA ASP A 435 -4.95 -0.58 27.90
C ASP A 435 -5.58 -1.88 27.41
N GLU A 436 -5.36 -2.21 26.12
CA GLU A 436 -5.95 -3.38 25.45
C GLU A 436 -4.88 -4.12 24.65
N LEU A 437 -4.98 -5.45 24.65
CA LEU A 437 -4.07 -6.33 23.91
C LEU A 437 -4.86 -7.22 22.94
N GLN A 438 -4.29 -7.43 21.75
CA GLN A 438 -4.83 -8.31 20.72
C GLN A 438 -3.69 -9.05 20.01
N GLY A 439 -3.86 -10.37 19.81
CA GLY A 439 -2.86 -11.15 19.08
C GLY A 439 -3.05 -12.64 19.21
N PHE A 440 -2.18 -13.38 18.48
CA PHE A 440 -2.24 -14.83 18.43
C PHE A 440 -1.86 -15.52 19.74
N PHE A 441 -1.22 -14.79 20.65
CA PHE A 441 -0.98 -15.27 22.00
C PHE A 441 -2.28 -15.59 22.73
N PHE A 442 -3.32 -14.79 22.56
CA PHE A 442 -4.64 -15.04 23.16
C PHE A 442 -5.47 -15.98 22.30
N ALA A 443 -5.76 -15.59 21.07
CA ALA A 443 -6.39 -16.44 20.07
C ALA A 443 -6.18 -15.92 18.65
N ARG A 444 -6.17 -16.83 17.68
CA ARG A 444 -6.36 -16.47 16.27
C ARG A 444 -7.83 -16.06 16.05
N PRO A 445 -8.16 -15.33 14.95
CA PRO A 445 -9.54 -15.08 14.60
C PRO A 445 -10.35 -16.38 14.51
N LEU A 446 -11.42 -16.48 15.28
CA LEU A 446 -12.24 -17.69 15.49
C LEU A 446 -13.63 -17.54 14.85
N PRO A 447 -14.22 -18.60 14.31
CA PRO A 447 -15.65 -18.64 14.01
C PRO A 447 -16.50 -18.35 15.26
N ALA A 448 -17.71 -17.79 15.07
CA ALA A 448 -18.55 -17.29 16.14
C ALA A 448 -18.78 -18.28 17.32
N ALA A 449 -19.03 -19.56 17.01
CA ALA A 449 -19.24 -20.58 18.03
C ALA A 449 -17.97 -20.87 18.85
N GLN A 450 -16.82 -20.86 18.19
CA GLN A 450 -15.51 -21.08 18.83
C GLN A 450 -15.09 -19.87 19.67
N ALA A 451 -15.38 -18.64 19.23
CA ALA A 451 -15.10 -17.43 19.98
C ALA A 451 -15.89 -17.39 21.31
N LEU A 452 -17.17 -17.79 21.28
CA LEU A 452 -17.98 -17.92 22.48
C LEU A 452 -17.46 -19.02 23.42
N ALA A 453 -17.07 -20.18 22.86
CA ALA A 453 -16.50 -21.27 23.65
C ALA A 453 -15.18 -20.88 24.31
N TRP A 454 -14.31 -20.19 23.57
CA TRP A 454 -13.04 -19.67 24.07
C TRP A 454 -13.26 -18.71 25.24
N ALA A 455 -14.14 -17.70 25.09
CA ALA A 455 -14.41 -16.73 26.15
C ALA A 455 -14.91 -17.40 27.45
N ARG A 456 -15.70 -18.47 27.33
CA ARG A 456 -16.18 -19.24 28.49
C ARG A 456 -15.10 -20.10 29.13
N ALA A 457 -14.22 -20.71 28.32
CA ALA A 457 -13.15 -21.60 28.79
C ALA A 457 -12.07 -20.84 29.58
N GLU A 458 -11.72 -19.64 29.13
CA GLU A 458 -10.75 -18.78 29.80
C GLU A 458 -11.30 -18.12 31.10
N GLY A 459 -12.56 -18.39 31.45
CA GLY A 459 -13.18 -17.77 32.63
C GLY A 459 -13.24 -16.25 32.58
N MET A 460 -13.02 -15.68 31.40
CA MET A 460 -13.04 -14.25 31.17
C MET A 460 -14.47 -13.73 31.28
N THR A 461 -14.81 -13.27 32.46
CA THR A 461 -16.06 -12.56 32.68
C THR A 461 -16.02 -11.27 31.88
N ALA A 462 -17.04 -11.09 31.03
CA ALA A 462 -17.20 -9.84 30.29
C ALA A 462 -17.27 -8.68 31.30
N ALA A 463 -16.34 -7.75 31.23
CA ALA A 463 -16.39 -6.55 32.04
C ALA A 463 -17.57 -5.69 31.55
N ALA A 464 -18.43 -5.23 32.48
CA ALA A 464 -19.29 -4.10 32.19
C ALA A 464 -18.35 -2.92 31.85
N VAL A 465 -18.48 -2.37 30.64
CA VAL A 465 -17.71 -1.19 30.25
C VAL A 465 -18.26 -0.02 31.06
N GLU A 466 -17.56 0.37 32.12
CA GLU A 466 -17.82 1.64 32.77
C GLU A 466 -17.43 2.75 31.82
N VAL A 467 -18.45 3.49 31.35
CA VAL A 467 -18.29 4.72 30.59
C VAL A 467 -17.84 5.78 31.58
N ALA A 468 -16.56 6.18 31.49
CA ALA A 468 -16.04 7.36 32.14
C ALA A 468 -16.19 8.59 31.25
#